data_c1be8695489cd928432a33a3e433dd9f
#
_entry.id   c1be8695489cd928432a33a3e433dd9f
#
_cell.length_a   1.000
_cell.length_b   1.000
_cell.length_c   1.000
_cell.angle_alpha   90.00
_cell.angle_beta   90.00
_cell.angle_gamma   90.00
#
_symmetry.space_group_name_H-M   'P 1'
#
loop_
_entity.id
_entity.type
_entity.pdbx_description
1 polymer ?
#
loop_
_entity_poly.entity_id
_entity_poly.type
_entity_poly.pdbx_seq_one_letter_code
_entity_poly.pdbx_strand_id
1 'polypeptide(L)'
;MSDTRNAIVEWAKWAHDNKAHFNYTEGPERMSAIGVYPPKFPINADCSAFVTWCYWIAGAPDPNGLHYDHEGYTGTLLHGLEIPRDQVQPGDVIVYGPGTGWHTALVIEAGADPLTISHGQQGDPSLVRVSQDGRQPQRYLRFKTEGTPRYPDTKPAPKPVEPAAVAPQPVADLTHIQSAPQAHQTPLEAPVAPAAPQVEEPATNKXHMGWPLXKEVEAVIEAVIEGPAA
;
A
#
# COMPACT_ATOMS: atom_id res chain seq x y z
N MET A 1 -2.92 -14.93 -15.68
CA MET A 1 -3.16 -13.71 -14.93
C MET A 1 -4.26 -12.93 -15.56
N SER A 2 -5.07 -12.24 -14.75
CA SER A 2 -6.16 -11.49 -15.32
C SER A 2 -5.64 -10.25 -16.02
N ASP A 3 -6.44 -9.71 -16.91
CA ASP A 3 -6.03 -8.55 -17.65
C ASP A 3 -5.79 -7.38 -16.70
N THR A 4 -6.64 -7.23 -15.69
CA THR A 4 -6.42 -6.12 -14.78
C THR A 4 -5.17 -6.34 -13.94
N ARG A 5 -4.88 -7.57 -13.58
CA ARG A 5 -3.67 -7.82 -12.83
C ARG A 5 -2.44 -7.46 -13.67
N ASN A 6 -2.46 -7.82 -14.93
CA ASN A 6 -1.36 -7.46 -15.80
C ASN A 6 -1.29 -5.95 -15.94
N ALA A 7 -2.42 -5.30 -16.03
CA ALA A 7 -2.43 -3.86 -16.19
C ALA A 7 -1.87 -3.16 -14.96
N ILE A 8 -2.14 -3.69 -13.76
CA ILE A 8 -1.59 -3.10 -12.55
C ILE A 8 -0.07 -3.07 -12.66
N VAL A 9 0.51 -4.18 -13.08
CA VAL A 9 1.96 -4.26 -13.18
C VAL A 9 2.47 -3.33 -14.26
N GLU A 10 1.79 -3.28 -15.38
CA GLU A 10 2.24 -2.43 -16.48
C GLU A 10 2.16 -0.95 -16.11
N TRP A 11 1.14 -0.55 -15.36
CA TRP A 11 1.05 0.83 -14.95
C TRP A 11 2.13 1.18 -13.92
N ALA A 12 2.49 0.21 -13.07
CA ALA A 12 3.57 0.46 -12.14
C ALA A 12 4.89 0.65 -12.90
N LYS A 13 5.09 -0.14 -13.95
CA LYS A 13 6.31 0.01 -14.75
C LYS A 13 6.29 1.35 -15.49
N TRP A 14 5.13 1.75 -15.97
CA TRP A 14 5.00 3.05 -16.62
C TRP A 14 5.38 4.16 -15.62
N ALA A 15 4.96 4.00 -14.37
CA ALA A 15 5.29 5.00 -13.38
C ALA A 15 6.80 5.04 -13.14
N HIS A 16 7.42 3.89 -13.11
CA HIS A 16 8.86 3.86 -12.93
C HIS A 16 9.54 4.55 -14.11
N ASP A 17 9.06 4.32 -15.32
CA ASP A 17 9.66 4.94 -16.48
C ASP A 17 9.46 6.45 -16.47
N ASN A 18 8.47 6.93 -15.75
CA ASN A 18 8.18 8.35 -15.67
C ASN A 18 8.47 8.91 -14.28
N LYS A 19 9.37 8.27 -13.59
CA LYS A 19 9.55 8.56 -12.17
C LYS A 19 9.91 9.99 -11.84
N ALA A 20 10.52 10.66 -12.76
CA ALA A 20 10.89 12.05 -12.51
C ALA A 20 9.67 12.95 -12.37
N HIS A 21 8.50 12.45 -12.75
CA HIS A 21 7.29 13.25 -12.69
C HIS A 21 6.38 12.84 -11.54
N PHE A 22 6.90 12.04 -10.63
CA PHE A 22 6.16 11.65 -9.44
C PHE A 22 6.74 12.35 -8.23
N ASN A 23 5.87 12.86 -7.38
CA ASN A 23 6.31 13.51 -6.15
C ASN A 23 5.86 12.69 -4.97
N TYR A 24 6.74 12.47 -4.01
CA TYR A 24 6.33 11.77 -2.81
C TYR A 24 5.75 12.80 -1.84
N THR A 25 4.55 12.56 -1.37
CA THR A 25 3.95 13.45 -0.41
C THR A 25 2.95 12.71 0.44
N GLU A 26 2.93 13.01 1.71
CA GLU A 26 1.93 12.46 2.62
C GLU A 26 0.86 13.51 2.92
N GLY A 27 0.87 14.60 2.20
CA GLY A 27 -0.09 15.68 2.43
C GLY A 27 -1.46 15.38 1.85
N PRO A 28 -2.34 16.34 1.91
CA PRO A 28 -3.70 16.11 1.47
C PRO A 28 -3.84 15.76 0.00
N GLU A 29 -2.84 16.05 -0.79
CA GLU A 29 -2.92 15.77 -2.21
C GLU A 29 -2.43 14.38 -2.57
N ARG A 30 -2.09 13.56 -1.59
CA ARG A 30 -1.48 12.27 -1.88
C ARG A 30 -2.30 11.35 -2.76
N MET A 31 -3.58 11.49 -2.79
CA MET A 31 -4.40 10.65 -3.65
C MET A 31 -5.08 11.42 -4.78
N SER A 32 -4.59 12.61 -5.07
CA SER A 32 -5.27 13.44 -6.05
C SER A 32 -5.21 12.87 -7.46
N ALA A 33 -4.31 11.97 -7.74
CA ALA A 33 -4.23 11.42 -9.09
C ALA A 33 -5.28 10.35 -9.34
N ILE A 34 -5.90 9.83 -8.31
CA ILE A 34 -6.93 8.82 -8.48
C ILE A 34 -8.14 9.51 -9.09
N GLY A 35 -8.62 9.02 -10.19
CA GLY A 35 -9.73 9.63 -10.89
C GLY A 35 -9.33 10.48 -12.08
N VAL A 36 -8.04 10.63 -12.32
CA VAL A 36 -7.58 11.49 -13.40
C VAL A 36 -6.99 10.66 -14.53
N TYR A 37 -7.59 10.72 -15.70
CA TYR A 37 -7.07 10.02 -16.85
C TYR A 37 -7.25 10.89 -18.07
N PRO A 38 -6.24 11.00 -18.94
CA PRO A 38 -4.92 10.39 -18.80
C PRO A 38 -4.15 11.03 -17.66
N PRO A 39 -3.15 10.35 -17.16
CA PRO A 39 -2.41 10.90 -16.04
C PRO A 39 -1.86 12.29 -16.34
N LYS A 40 -1.91 13.15 -15.34
CA LYS A 40 -1.36 14.48 -15.51
C LYS A 40 -0.20 14.62 -14.54
N PHE A 41 0.88 15.19 -15.01
CA PHE A 41 2.05 15.38 -14.19
C PHE A 41 2.01 16.73 -13.50
N PRO A 42 2.53 16.83 -12.31
CA PRO A 42 3.16 15.75 -11.56
C PRO A 42 2.12 14.88 -10.88
N ILE A 43 2.48 13.65 -10.59
CA ILE A 43 1.60 12.77 -9.88
C ILE A 43 2.04 12.73 -8.43
N ASN A 44 1.15 13.05 -7.51
CA ASN A 44 1.46 13.10 -6.10
C ASN A 44 0.98 11.84 -5.43
N ALA A 45 1.79 11.23 -4.61
CA ALA A 45 1.38 10.03 -3.90
C ALA A 45 2.37 9.71 -2.79
N ASP A 46 1.90 8.98 -1.79
CA ASP A 46 2.83 8.34 -0.88
C ASP A 46 2.84 6.87 -1.28
N CYS A 47 3.40 6.00 -0.45
CA CYS A 47 3.57 4.62 -0.83
C CYS A 47 2.24 3.91 -1.05
N SER A 48 1.30 4.09 -0.15
CA SER A 48 0.04 3.38 -0.29
C SER A 48 -0.86 4.03 -1.33
N ALA A 49 -0.74 5.33 -1.51
CA ALA A 49 -1.50 6.00 -2.57
C ALA A 49 -1.00 5.54 -3.92
N PHE A 50 0.30 5.29 -4.05
CA PHE A 50 0.83 4.80 -5.30
C PHE A 50 0.26 3.42 -5.64
N VAL A 51 0.24 2.52 -4.67
CA VAL A 51 -0.33 1.20 -4.90
C VAL A 51 -1.79 1.34 -5.27
N THR A 52 -2.51 2.18 -4.56
CA THR A 52 -3.93 2.38 -4.83
C THR A 52 -4.14 2.93 -6.23
N TRP A 53 -3.31 3.87 -6.65
CA TRP A 53 -3.39 4.45 -7.98
C TRP A 53 -3.18 3.38 -9.06
N CYS A 54 -2.21 2.51 -8.86
CA CYS A 54 -1.95 1.47 -9.85
C CYS A 54 -3.18 0.57 -10.02
N TYR A 55 -3.83 0.22 -8.91
CA TYR A 55 -5.02 -0.59 -8.98
C TYR A 55 -6.17 0.18 -9.65
N TRP A 56 -6.33 1.43 -9.27
CA TRP A 56 -7.42 2.21 -9.84
C TRP A 56 -7.29 2.35 -11.34
N ILE A 57 -6.13 2.75 -11.80
CA ILE A 57 -5.97 3.03 -13.21
C ILE A 57 -6.05 1.76 -14.03
N ALA A 58 -5.75 0.62 -13.45
CA ALA A 58 -5.85 -0.64 -14.14
C ALA A 58 -7.29 -1.17 -14.19
N GLY A 59 -8.19 -0.59 -13.42
CA GLY A 59 -9.56 -1.04 -13.44
C GLY A 59 -9.91 -2.08 -12.40
N ALA A 60 -9.01 -2.32 -11.45
CA ALA A 60 -9.25 -3.29 -10.40
C ALA A 60 -10.05 -2.68 -9.26
N PRO A 61 -10.64 -3.49 -8.40
CA PRO A 61 -11.28 -2.95 -7.21
C PRO A 61 -10.27 -2.31 -6.28
N ASP A 62 -10.73 -1.43 -5.44
CA ASP A 62 -9.85 -0.71 -4.50
C ASP A 62 -9.20 -1.68 -3.54
N PRO A 63 -7.88 -1.78 -3.51
CA PRO A 63 -7.24 -2.72 -2.59
C PRO A 63 -7.45 -2.34 -1.13
N ASN A 64 -7.85 -1.13 -0.86
CA ASN A 64 -8.13 -0.73 0.51
C ASN A 64 -9.55 -1.11 0.93
N GLY A 65 -10.39 -1.52 0.00
CA GLY A 65 -11.77 -1.85 0.31
C GLY A 65 -12.64 -0.64 0.59
N LEU A 66 -12.24 0.53 0.11
CA LEU A 66 -12.93 1.75 0.43
C LEU A 66 -13.52 2.43 -0.80
N HIS A 67 -13.69 1.69 -1.87
CA HIS A 67 -14.31 2.21 -3.09
C HIS A 67 -13.65 3.50 -3.58
N TYR A 68 -12.34 3.53 -3.46
CA TYR A 68 -11.53 4.64 -3.95
C TYR A 68 -12.00 5.97 -3.35
N ASP A 69 -12.22 5.97 -2.04
CA ASP A 69 -12.67 7.17 -1.38
C ASP A 69 -11.53 8.10 -0.96
N HIS A 70 -10.31 7.78 -1.38
CA HIS A 70 -9.13 8.60 -1.12
C HIS A 70 -8.65 8.55 0.34
N GLU A 71 -9.10 7.55 1.08
CA GLU A 71 -8.70 7.48 2.48
C GLU A 71 -7.79 6.31 2.83
N GLY A 72 -7.40 5.51 1.89
CA GLY A 72 -6.61 4.32 2.21
C GLY A 72 -5.21 4.62 2.71
N TYR A 73 -4.61 3.64 3.35
CA TYR A 73 -3.24 3.74 3.80
C TYR A 73 -2.74 2.31 4.04
N THR A 74 -1.52 2.13 4.55
CA THR A 74 -0.99 0.78 4.71
C THR A 74 -1.89 -0.08 5.58
N GLY A 75 -2.47 0.51 6.62
CA GLY A 75 -3.32 -0.28 7.50
C GLY A 75 -4.56 -0.82 6.83
N THR A 76 -5.17 -0.05 5.94
CA THR A 76 -6.36 -0.54 5.27
C THR A 76 -6.00 -1.61 4.24
N LEU A 77 -4.77 -1.63 3.75
CA LEU A 77 -4.38 -2.68 2.84
C LEU A 77 -4.30 -4.02 3.54
N LEU A 78 -4.15 -4.04 4.84
CA LEU A 78 -3.94 -5.27 5.55
C LEU A 78 -5.14 -6.22 5.57
N HIS A 79 -6.29 -5.78 5.06
CA HIS A 79 -7.40 -6.70 4.97
C HIS A 79 -7.24 -7.67 3.80
N GLY A 80 -6.26 -7.48 2.98
CA GLY A 80 -6.04 -8.38 1.85
C GLY A 80 -5.73 -9.80 2.30
N LEU A 81 -5.81 -10.72 1.39
CA LEU A 81 -5.51 -12.11 1.70
C LEU A 81 -4.01 -12.27 1.87
N GLU A 82 -3.60 -12.72 3.03
CA GLU A 82 -2.18 -12.89 3.25
C GLU A 82 -1.72 -14.17 2.60
N ILE A 83 -0.64 -14.13 1.86
CA ILE A 83 -0.12 -15.28 1.16
C ILE A 83 1.32 -15.54 1.56
N PRO A 84 1.77 -16.78 1.47
CA PRO A 84 3.15 -17.08 1.81
C PRO A 84 4.10 -16.42 0.81
N ARG A 85 5.25 -16.09 1.29
CA ARG A 85 6.23 -15.43 0.46
C ARG A 85 6.52 -16.19 -0.84
N ASP A 86 6.59 -17.50 -0.78
CA ASP A 86 6.96 -18.26 -1.96
C ASP A 86 5.80 -18.38 -2.94
N GLN A 87 4.65 -17.80 -2.63
CA GLN A 87 3.54 -17.82 -3.57
C GLN A 87 3.25 -16.43 -4.13
N VAL A 88 4.10 -15.49 -3.86
CA VAL A 88 3.91 -14.14 -4.31
C VAL A 88 3.95 -14.07 -5.84
N GLN A 89 3.10 -13.29 -6.42
CA GLN A 89 3.03 -13.12 -7.86
C GLN A 89 2.99 -11.64 -8.23
N PRO A 90 3.33 -11.31 -9.45
CA PRO A 90 3.22 -9.91 -9.87
C PRO A 90 1.80 -9.39 -9.66
N GLY A 91 1.69 -8.21 -9.15
CA GLY A 91 0.40 -7.62 -8.81
C GLY A 91 0.07 -7.73 -7.34
N ASP A 92 0.78 -8.58 -6.61
CA ASP A 92 0.58 -8.65 -5.18
C ASP A 92 1.25 -7.45 -4.51
N VAL A 93 0.99 -7.27 -3.25
CA VAL A 93 1.46 -6.10 -2.52
C VAL A 93 2.17 -6.56 -1.26
N ILE A 94 3.22 -5.86 -0.87
CA ILE A 94 3.89 -6.16 0.37
C ILE A 94 3.66 -4.99 1.31
N VAL A 95 3.38 -5.29 2.59
CA VAL A 95 3.35 -4.28 3.62
C VAL A 95 4.49 -4.61 4.58
N TYR A 96 5.36 -3.67 4.80
CA TYR A 96 6.50 -3.81 5.67
C TYR A 96 6.21 -3.15 7.01
N GLY A 97 6.71 -3.75 8.06
CA GLY A 97 6.66 -3.12 9.39
C GLY A 97 5.52 -3.66 10.22
N PRO A 98 5.64 -3.50 11.51
CA PRO A 98 4.65 -4.05 12.43
C PRO A 98 3.37 -3.22 12.48
N GLY A 99 2.38 -3.74 13.11
CA GLY A 99 1.13 -3.02 13.33
C GLY A 99 0.45 -2.70 12.03
N THR A 100 0.11 -1.46 11.81
CA THR A 100 -0.56 -1.07 10.58
C THR A 100 0.41 -0.82 9.43
N GLY A 101 1.67 -1.11 9.66
CA GLY A 101 2.65 -1.04 8.59
C GLY A 101 3.38 0.28 8.51
N TRP A 102 4.58 0.21 7.98
CA TRP A 102 5.40 1.41 7.80
C TRP A 102 5.52 1.79 6.34
N HIS A 103 5.35 0.83 5.44
CA HIS A 103 5.61 1.06 4.02
C HIS A 103 4.95 -0.03 3.20
N THR A 104 4.68 0.23 1.95
CA THR A 104 4.12 -0.76 1.06
C THR A 104 4.73 -0.63 -0.33
N ALA A 105 4.74 -1.71 -1.06
CA ALA A 105 5.29 -1.72 -2.40
C ALA A 105 4.54 -2.73 -3.26
N LEU A 106 4.59 -2.55 -4.57
CA LEU A 106 3.88 -3.42 -5.48
C LEU A 106 4.85 -4.41 -6.12
N VAL A 107 4.52 -5.68 -6.07
CA VAL A 107 5.39 -6.70 -6.63
C VAL A 107 5.24 -6.70 -8.15
N ILE A 108 6.34 -6.67 -8.87
CA ILE A 108 6.30 -6.78 -10.32
C ILE A 108 6.99 -8.02 -10.85
N GLU A 109 7.80 -8.69 -10.05
CA GLU A 109 8.39 -9.98 -10.43
C GLU A 109 8.41 -10.88 -9.24
N ALA A 110 8.04 -12.12 -9.43
CA ALA A 110 8.06 -13.10 -8.35
C ALA A 110 9.46 -13.67 -8.21
N GLY A 111 9.61 -14.65 -7.39
CA GLY A 111 10.89 -15.34 -7.25
C GLY A 111 11.36 -15.35 -5.82
N ALA A 112 12.56 -15.85 -5.62
CA ALA A 112 13.09 -15.97 -4.29
C ALA A 112 13.27 -14.62 -3.61
N ASP A 113 13.49 -13.59 -4.37
CA ASP A 113 13.65 -12.24 -3.81
C ASP A 113 12.81 -11.32 -4.70
N PRO A 114 11.53 -11.21 -4.46
CA PRO A 114 10.66 -10.49 -5.38
C PRO A 114 11.10 -9.07 -5.67
N LEU A 115 10.86 -8.65 -6.87
CA LEU A 115 11.18 -7.29 -7.27
C LEU A 115 9.92 -6.45 -7.17
N THR A 116 10.02 -5.29 -6.58
CA THR A 116 8.89 -4.41 -6.43
C THR A 116 9.14 -3.07 -7.09
N ILE A 117 8.07 -2.31 -7.28
CA ILE A 117 8.20 -0.89 -7.50
C ILE A 117 7.69 -0.24 -6.23
N SER A 118 8.53 0.61 -5.66
CA SER A 118 8.31 1.19 -4.36
C SER A 118 8.42 2.70 -4.45
N HIS A 119 7.45 3.40 -3.88
CA HIS A 119 7.49 4.86 -3.90
C HIS A 119 7.68 5.32 -2.46
N GLY A 120 8.79 5.94 -2.17
CA GLY A 120 9.01 6.36 -0.79
C GLY A 120 10.46 6.44 -0.44
N GLN A 121 10.88 5.58 0.46
CA GLN A 121 12.22 5.67 0.93
C GLN A 121 13.27 5.76 -0.14
N GLN A 122 13.08 5.12 -1.22
CA GLN A 122 14.05 5.16 -2.29
C GLN A 122 13.78 6.29 -3.24
N GLY A 123 12.83 7.13 -2.93
CA GLY A 123 12.54 8.25 -3.80
C GLY A 123 11.37 7.97 -4.71
N ASP A 124 11.47 8.42 -5.93
CA ASP A 124 10.41 8.23 -6.88
C ASP A 124 10.18 6.77 -7.14
N PRO A 125 9.12 6.40 -7.83
CA PRO A 125 8.86 4.97 -7.99
C PRO A 125 10.10 4.24 -8.46
N SER A 126 10.63 3.39 -7.63
CA SER A 126 11.94 2.77 -7.85
C SER A 126 11.86 1.27 -7.81
N LEU A 127 12.78 0.62 -8.51
CA LEU A 127 12.86 -0.83 -8.47
C LEU A 127 13.58 -1.21 -7.20
N VAL A 128 12.96 -2.01 -6.36
CA VAL A 128 13.53 -2.38 -5.08
C VAL A 128 13.25 -3.85 -4.81
N ARG A 129 14.30 -4.66 -4.64
CA ARG A 129 14.09 -6.04 -4.23
C ARG A 129 13.65 -6.06 -2.78
N VAL A 130 12.86 -7.04 -2.42
CA VAL A 130 12.39 -7.13 -1.05
C VAL A 130 13.57 -7.17 -0.09
N SER A 131 14.63 -7.87 -0.45
CA SER A 131 15.79 -7.94 0.43
C SER A 131 16.46 -6.59 0.63
N GLN A 132 16.31 -5.70 -0.33
CA GLN A 132 16.92 -4.40 -0.19
C GLN A 132 16.15 -3.51 0.78
N ASP A 133 14.87 -3.73 0.93
CA ASP A 133 14.11 -2.92 1.87
C ASP A 133 14.42 -3.35 3.29
N GLY A 134 14.32 -4.62 3.55
CA GLY A 134 14.74 -5.17 4.83
C GLY A 134 13.85 -4.94 6.03
N ARG A 135 12.87 -4.09 5.96
CA ARG A 135 12.03 -3.86 7.14
C ARG A 135 11.17 -5.08 7.44
N GLN A 136 10.95 -5.35 8.71
CA GLN A 136 10.22 -6.53 9.14
C GLN A 136 9.09 -6.13 10.08
N PRO A 137 8.04 -6.93 10.12
CA PRO A 137 7.79 -8.11 9.33
C PRO A 137 7.37 -7.73 7.91
N GLN A 138 7.34 -8.73 7.05
CA GLN A 138 6.95 -8.51 5.68
C GLN A 138 5.69 -9.31 5.47
N ARG A 139 4.60 -8.66 5.16
CA ARG A 139 3.33 -9.33 4.95
C ARG A 139 2.97 -9.20 3.48
N TYR A 140 2.71 -10.34 2.84
CA TYR A 140 2.45 -10.36 1.42
C TYR A 140 0.96 -10.53 1.22
N LEU A 141 0.36 -9.66 0.44
CA LEU A 141 -1.10 -9.57 0.35
C LEU A 141 -1.58 -9.69 -1.08
N ARG A 142 -2.68 -10.35 -1.26
CA ARG A 142 -3.30 -10.47 -2.58
C ARG A 142 -4.71 -9.89 -2.51
N PHE A 143 -5.06 -9.15 -3.53
CA PHE A 143 -6.37 -8.51 -3.58
C PHE A 143 -7.09 -8.96 -4.83
N LYS A 144 -8.38 -8.73 -4.88
CA LYS A 144 -9.12 -9.06 -6.08
C LYS A 144 -8.63 -8.16 -7.18
N THR A 145 -8.42 -8.74 -8.32
CA THR A 145 -8.02 -7.94 -9.47
C THR A 145 -9.00 -8.10 -10.62
N GLU A 146 -9.99 -8.98 -10.47
CA GLU A 146 -10.96 -9.13 -11.54
C GLU A 146 -11.80 -7.88 -11.61
N GLY A 147 -12.07 -7.44 -12.78
CA GLY A 147 -12.87 -6.28 -12.96
C GLY A 147 -12.89 -5.95 -14.40
N THR A 148 -13.49 -4.86 -14.74
CA THR A 148 -13.51 -4.41 -16.11
C THR A 148 -12.39 -3.42 -16.29
N PRO A 149 -11.49 -3.66 -17.18
CA PRO A 149 -10.40 -2.72 -17.35
C PRO A 149 -10.96 -1.33 -17.57
N ARG A 150 -10.46 -0.39 -16.79
CA ARG A 150 -11.00 0.95 -16.88
C ARG A 150 -10.62 1.55 -18.20
N TYR A 151 -9.48 1.19 -18.71
CA TYR A 151 -9.03 1.69 -19.98
C TYR A 151 -8.70 0.47 -20.82
N PRO A 152 -9.61 0.07 -21.67
CA PRO A 152 -9.51 -1.21 -22.34
C PRO A 152 -8.28 -1.48 -23.15
N ASP A 153 -7.61 -0.52 -23.53
CA ASP A 153 -6.45 -0.77 -24.32
C ASP A 153 -5.35 -1.28 -23.48
N THR A 154 -5.60 -1.67 -22.38
CA THR A 154 -4.72 -2.31 -21.48
C THR A 154 -3.30 -1.87 -21.43
N LYS A 155 -2.78 -1.18 -22.35
CA LYS A 155 -1.45 -0.73 -22.22
C LYS A 155 -1.47 0.65 -21.66
N PRO A 156 -0.53 0.98 -20.84
CA PRO A 156 -0.49 2.33 -20.30
C PRO A 156 -0.40 3.35 -21.41
N ALA A 157 -0.93 4.49 -21.15
CA ALA A 157 -0.87 5.55 -22.16
C ALA A 157 0.59 5.88 -22.45
N PRO A 158 0.85 6.34 -23.62
CA PRO A 158 2.23 6.72 -23.95
C PRO A 158 2.69 7.82 -23.03
N LYS A 159 3.97 7.88 -22.82
CA LYS A 159 4.49 8.91 -21.99
C LYS A 159 4.14 10.25 -22.55
N PRO A 160 3.64 11.14 -21.73
CA PRO A 160 3.35 12.48 -22.22
C PRO A 160 4.62 13.16 -22.64
N VAL A 161 4.50 14.00 -23.58
CA VAL A 161 5.66 14.70 -24.06
C VAL A 161 6.08 15.66 -22.97
N GLU A 162 7.31 15.55 -22.55
CA GLU A 162 7.75 16.33 -21.53
C GLU A 162 8.17 17.68 -21.90
N PRO A 163 7.78 18.67 -21.21
CA PRO A 163 8.20 20.01 -21.52
C PRO A 163 9.66 20.10 -21.31
N ALA A 164 10.28 20.56 -22.27
CA ALA A 164 11.68 20.61 -22.22
C ALA A 164 12.23 21.26 -21.02
N ALA A 165 11.55 22.08 -20.50
CA ALA A 165 12.13 22.82 -19.46
C ALA A 165 12.53 22.11 -18.25
N VAL A 166 11.99 21.09 -18.05
CA VAL A 166 12.22 20.39 -16.90
C VAL A 166 13.54 19.94 -16.60
N ALA A 167 14.21 19.77 -17.41
CA ALA A 167 15.41 19.16 -17.17
C ALA A 167 16.36 19.45 -16.14
N PRO A 168 17.07 20.25 -16.36
CA PRO A 168 18.25 20.40 -15.60
C PRO A 168 18.40 20.46 -14.15
N GLN A 169 17.71 21.04 -13.52
CA GLN A 169 18.00 21.17 -12.20
C GLN A 169 18.36 20.10 -11.36
N PRO A 170 17.75 19.14 -11.44
CA PRO A 170 17.88 18.00 -10.56
C PRO A 170 19.22 17.68 -9.99
N VAL A 171 20.15 17.87 -10.74
CA VAL A 171 21.41 17.43 -10.28
C VAL A 171 21.75 17.86 -8.90
N ALA A 172 21.68 19.05 -8.65
CA ALA A 172 22.09 19.51 -7.36
C ALA A 172 21.21 18.90 -6.32
N ASP A 173 20.03 18.73 -6.66
CA ASP A 173 19.13 18.23 -5.71
C ASP A 173 19.45 16.85 -5.31
N LEU A 174 19.95 16.12 -6.17
CA LEU A 174 20.23 14.78 -5.86
C LEU A 174 21.00 14.62 -4.61
N THR A 175 21.99 15.31 -4.46
CA THR A 175 22.84 15.13 -3.33
C THR A 175 22.00 15.47 -2.18
N HIS A 176 21.23 16.42 -2.30
CA HIS A 176 20.45 16.85 -1.23
C HIS A 176 19.47 15.82 -0.86
N ILE A 177 18.89 15.29 -1.78
CA ILE A 177 17.95 14.29 -1.59
C ILE A 177 18.47 13.10 -0.90
N GLN A 178 19.61 12.73 -1.21
CA GLN A 178 20.12 11.60 -0.63
C GLN A 178 20.16 11.64 0.83
N SER A 179 20.46 12.70 1.33
CA SER A 179 20.61 12.74 2.75
C SER A 179 19.25 12.82 3.34
N ALA A 180 18.47 13.61 2.87
CA ALA A 180 17.18 13.73 3.43
C ALA A 180 16.45 12.47 3.58
N PRO A 181 16.28 11.83 2.57
CA PRO A 181 15.50 10.66 2.59
C PRO A 181 15.70 9.76 3.72
N GLN A 182 16.81 9.44 3.95
CA GLN A 182 17.03 8.58 4.91
C GLN A 182 16.53 8.96 6.17
N ALA A 183 16.76 10.04 6.50
CA ALA A 183 16.42 10.45 7.75
C ALA A 183 14.99 10.34 7.97
N HIS A 184 14.23 10.91 7.23
CA HIS A 184 12.93 10.91 7.58
C HIS A 184 12.03 9.93 7.04
N GLN A 185 12.40 9.32 6.12
CA GLN A 185 11.59 8.36 5.62
C GLN A 185 11.08 7.45 6.61
N THR A 186 11.82 6.98 7.38
CA THR A 186 11.45 6.02 8.31
C THR A 186 10.40 6.49 9.21
N PRO A 187 10.65 7.43 9.92
CA PRO A 187 9.71 7.88 10.88
C PRO A 187 8.42 8.33 10.26
N LEU A 188 8.52 8.86 9.15
CA LEU A 188 7.38 9.32 8.54
C LEU A 188 6.29 8.35 8.39
N GLU A 189 6.57 7.37 7.79
CA GLU A 189 5.59 6.43 7.55
C GLU A 189 5.05 5.82 8.77
N ALA A 190 5.85 5.52 9.61
CA ALA A 190 5.47 4.85 10.77
C ALA A 190 4.40 5.59 11.52
N PRO A 191 4.63 6.67 11.86
CA PRO A 191 3.73 7.38 12.69
C PRO A 191 2.35 7.46 12.19
N VAL A 192 2.26 7.80 11.12
CA VAL A 192 1.02 7.95 10.58
C VAL A 192 0.02 6.91 10.87
N ALA A 193 0.26 5.89 10.43
CA ALA A 193 -0.64 4.83 10.54
C ALA A 193 -1.07 4.61 11.92
N PRO A 194 -0.25 4.32 12.65
CA PRO A 194 -0.57 3.91 13.94
C PRO A 194 -1.53 4.77 14.63
N ALA A 195 -1.23 5.78 14.65
CA ALA A 195 -2.02 6.59 15.33
C ALA A 195 -3.42 6.25 15.39
N ALA A 196 -3.88 6.25 14.42
CA ALA A 196 -5.19 6.10 14.36
C ALA A 196 -5.74 5.19 15.26
N PRO A 197 -5.42 4.34 15.11
CA PRO A 197 -5.97 3.38 15.68
C PRO A 197 -6.16 3.14 16.97
N GLN A 198 -5.49 2.75 17.29
CA GLN A 198 -5.49 2.31 18.37
C GLN A 198 -6.33 2.81 19.14
N VAL A 199 -6.57 3.45 18.85
CA VAL A 199 -7.48 3.88 19.41
C VAL A 199 -7.78 3.19 20.48
N GLU A 200 -7.10 2.84 20.91
CA GLU A 200 -7.23 2.24 21.91
C GLU A 200 -8.11 1.87 22.54
N GLU A 201 -8.61 2.26 22.15
CA GLU A 201 -9.64 1.94 22.42
C GLU A 201 -9.80 1.06 23.30
N PRO A 202 -9.60 0.51 23.00
CA PRO A 202 -9.82 -0.55 23.55
C PRO A 202 -9.43 -0.60 24.87
N ALA A 203 -8.59 -0.44 24.90
CA ALA A 203 -8.00 -0.64 25.96
C ALA A 203 -8.80 -0.41 26.93
N THR A 204 -9.15 0.35 26.78
CA THR A 204 -9.83 0.76 27.56
C THR A 204 -10.58 0.03 28.13
N ASN A 205 -11.38 0.08 27.79
CA ASN A 205 -12.31 -0.56 28.25
C ASN A 205 -12.08 -1.75 28.70
N LYS A 206 -11.49 -2.32 28.15
CA LYS A 206 -11.34 -3.53 28.49
C LYS A 206 -11.35 -3.67 29.82
N UNK A 207 -10.91 -2.94 30.32
CA UNK A 207 -11.00 -3.21 30.91
C UNK A 207 -11.74 -3.43 31.59
N HIS A 208 -11.97 -3.03 32.17
CA HIS A 208 -12.76 -3.06 33.11
C HIS A 208 -13.91 -3.82 32.88
N MET A 209 -14.09 -3.90 31.82
CA MET A 209 -15.16 -4.52 31.54
C MET A 209 -14.96 -5.87 31.83
N GLY A 210 -13.90 -6.29 31.70
CA GLY A 210 -13.64 -7.65 31.91
C GLY A 210 -14.40 -8.23 33.03
N TRP A 211 -14.43 -7.62 34.11
CA TRP A 211 -14.96 -8.31 35.19
C TRP A 211 -16.37 -8.69 35.08
N PRO A 212 -17.20 -7.94 34.69
CA PRO A 212 -18.56 -8.37 34.68
C PRO A 212 -18.72 -9.47 33.70
N LEU A 213 -18.07 -9.30 32.65
CA LEU A 213 -18.22 -10.30 31.63
C LEU A 213 -17.90 -11.68 32.09
N UNK A 214 -16.99 -11.57 32.80
CA UNK A 214 -16.65 -12.58 33.08
C UNK A 214 -17.56 -13.36 33.69
N LYS A 215 -17.89 -12.85 34.49
CA LYS A 215 -18.72 -13.56 35.32
C LYS A 215 -19.82 -14.20 34.51
N GLU A 216 -20.34 -13.40 33.66
CA GLU A 216 -21.40 -13.93 32.86
C GLU A 216 -20.93 -15.04 31.98
N VAL A 217 -19.77 -14.90 31.46
CA VAL A 217 -19.26 -15.92 30.61
C VAL A 217 -19.07 -17.18 31.39
N GLU A 218 -18.57 -17.03 32.58
CA GLU A 218 -18.35 -18.19 33.36
C GLU A 218 -19.65 -18.90 33.65
N ALA A 219 -20.66 -18.14 33.95
CA ALA A 219 -21.94 -18.73 34.23
C ALA A 219 -22.45 -19.50 33.01
N VAL A 220 -22.28 -18.90 31.86
CA VAL A 220 -22.74 -19.55 30.66
C VAL A 220 -21.99 -20.84 30.42
N ILE A 221 -20.70 -20.78 30.64
CA ILE A 221 -19.90 -21.95 30.41
C ILE A 221 -20.30 -23.05 31.35
N GLU A 222 -20.54 -22.70 32.57
CA GLU A 222 -20.94 -23.71 33.51
C GLU A 222 -22.24 -24.33 33.09
N ALA A 223 -23.17 -23.51 32.68
CA ALA A 223 -24.45 -24.02 32.29
C ALA A 223 -24.30 -24.98 31.12
N VAL A 224 -23.44 -24.61 30.20
CA VAL A 224 -23.25 -25.45 29.06
C VAL A 224 -22.60 -26.77 29.44
N ILE A 225 -21.59 -26.68 30.25
CA ILE A 225 -20.90 -27.86 30.64
C ILE A 225 -21.79 -28.80 31.42
N GLU A 226 -22.58 -28.26 32.28
CA GLU A 226 -23.38 -29.13 33.07
C GLU A 226 -24.59 -29.61 32.33
N GLY A 227 -24.96 -28.99 31.29
CA GLY A 227 -26.05 -29.44 30.50
C GLY A 227 -27.10 -30.16 31.32
N PRO A 228 -28.17 -30.41 30.78
CA PRO A 228 -29.24 -31.10 31.48
C PRO A 228 -28.90 -32.57 31.58
N ALA A 229 -29.00 -33.06 32.73
CA ALA A 229 -28.72 -34.46 32.88
C ALA A 229 -29.87 -35.20 32.29
N ALA A 230 -29.61 -36.18 31.57
CA ALA A 230 -30.65 -36.92 30.89
C ALA A 230 -31.61 -37.57 31.87
#